data_17e159c195ab2d7c2c33152464a712ca
#
_entry.id   17e159c195ab2d7c2c33152464a712ca
#
_cell.length_a   1.000
_cell.length_b   1.000
_cell.length_c   1.000
_cell.angle_alpha   90.00
_cell.angle_beta   90.00
_cell.angle_gamma   90.00
#
_symmetry.space_group_name_H-M   'P 1'
#
loop_
_entity.id
_entity.type
_entity.pdbx_description
1 polymer ?
#
loop_
_entity_poly.entity_id
_entity_poly.type
_entity_poly.pdbx_seq_one_letter_code
_entity_poly.pdbx_strand_id
1 'polypeptide(L)'
;KATSGLQADIGVYAAANSSFAGVESDPNVKGTADELSGKYFKKGVQVNSDGSFVVTFSAGANNGKVLTVTPTLNATTGQITKWTCSGDVGPRRLPSTCQ
;
A
#
# COMPACT_ATOMS: atom_id res chain seq x y z
N LYS A 1 -6.71 -5.77 4.65
CA LYS A 1 -6.53 -7.16 5.01
C LYS A 1 -5.25 -7.74 4.47
N ALA A 2 -5.22 -8.18 3.22
CA ALA A 2 -3.98 -8.69 2.68
C ALA A 2 -2.87 -7.65 2.71
N THR A 3 -3.22 -6.36 2.56
CA THR A 3 -2.23 -5.28 2.56
C THR A 3 -2.00 -4.65 3.92
N SER A 4 -2.63 -5.14 4.98
CA SER A 4 -2.51 -4.54 6.32
C SER A 4 -1.08 -4.51 6.83
N GLY A 5 -0.31 -5.58 6.61
CA GLY A 5 1.08 -5.63 7.02
C GLY A 5 1.94 -4.60 6.31
N LEU A 6 1.71 -4.42 5.01
CA LEU A 6 2.44 -3.43 4.23
C LEU A 6 2.08 -2.01 4.70
N GLN A 7 0.80 -1.75 4.94
CA GLN A 7 0.37 -0.45 5.47
C GLN A 7 1.01 -0.17 6.82
N ALA A 8 1.09 -1.17 7.71
CA ALA A 8 1.74 -1.02 9.00
C ALA A 8 3.22 -0.71 8.86
N ASP A 9 3.92 -1.40 7.97
CA ASP A 9 5.35 -1.17 7.75
C ASP A 9 5.62 0.23 7.20
N ILE A 10 4.78 0.70 6.28
CA ILE A 10 4.89 2.06 5.76
C ILE A 10 4.63 3.07 6.88
N GLY A 11 3.66 2.80 7.75
CA GLY A 11 3.38 3.66 8.89
C GLY A 11 4.54 3.76 9.86
N VAL A 12 5.20 2.64 10.15
CA VAL A 12 6.38 2.63 11.01
C VAL A 12 7.51 3.45 10.40
N TYR A 13 7.74 3.28 9.10
CA TYR A 13 8.75 4.06 8.40
C TYR A 13 8.47 5.56 8.48
N ALA A 14 7.23 5.96 8.19
CA ALA A 14 6.86 7.37 8.21
C ALA A 14 7.01 7.98 9.60
N ALA A 15 6.62 7.24 10.64
CA ALA A 15 6.74 7.72 12.02
C ALA A 15 8.21 7.90 12.43
N ALA A 16 9.07 6.98 12.01
CA ALA A 16 10.48 7.05 12.34
C ALA A 16 11.21 8.19 11.63
N ASN A 17 10.78 8.52 10.41
CA ASN A 17 11.48 9.49 9.55
C ASN A 17 10.71 10.80 9.36
N SER A 18 9.49 10.89 9.85
CA SER A 18 8.57 12.01 9.64
C SER A 18 8.41 12.36 8.15
N SER A 19 8.54 11.37 7.28
CA SER A 19 8.55 11.54 5.84
C SER A 19 8.43 10.18 5.16
N PHE A 20 7.94 10.17 3.92
CA PHE A 20 7.95 8.97 3.09
C PHE A 20 9.20 8.85 2.22
N ALA A 21 10.10 9.83 2.25
CA ALA A 21 11.28 9.80 1.39
C ALA A 21 12.09 8.53 1.64
N GLY A 22 12.32 7.75 0.59
CA GLY A 22 13.08 6.50 0.66
C GLY A 22 12.28 5.28 1.10
N VAL A 23 10.98 5.43 1.35
CA VAL A 23 10.14 4.34 1.86
C VAL A 23 10.14 3.14 0.91
N GLU A 24 10.18 3.38 -0.38
CA GLU A 24 10.15 2.30 -1.38
C GLU A 24 11.41 1.42 -1.33
N SER A 25 12.48 1.92 -0.74
CA SER A 25 13.73 1.19 -0.60
C SER A 25 13.96 0.62 0.80
N ASP A 26 13.04 0.88 1.73
CA ASP A 26 13.16 0.35 3.08
C ASP A 26 13.06 -1.17 3.06
N PRO A 27 14.02 -1.90 3.67
CA PRO A 27 14.03 -3.37 3.60
C PRO A 27 12.76 -4.03 4.14
N ASN A 28 12.17 -3.49 5.20
CA ASN A 28 10.94 -4.06 5.76
C ASN A 28 9.76 -3.85 4.83
N VAL A 29 9.62 -2.66 4.28
CA VAL A 29 8.54 -2.34 3.36
C VAL A 29 8.70 -3.16 2.08
N LYS A 30 9.90 -3.19 1.53
CA LYS A 30 10.16 -3.94 0.31
C LYS A 30 9.95 -5.43 0.50
N GLY A 31 10.40 -5.98 1.61
CA GLY A 31 10.23 -7.40 1.90
C GLY A 31 8.77 -7.79 2.01
N THR A 32 7.97 -6.97 2.68
CA THR A 32 6.53 -7.23 2.80
C THR A 32 5.84 -7.12 1.44
N ALA A 33 6.20 -6.12 0.63
CA ALA A 33 5.64 -5.97 -0.71
C ALA A 33 5.97 -7.18 -1.60
N ASP A 34 7.21 -7.66 -1.54
CA ASP A 34 7.64 -8.83 -2.31
C ASP A 34 6.88 -10.09 -1.87
N GLU A 35 6.64 -10.24 -0.56
CA GLU A 35 5.88 -11.36 -0.03
C GLU A 35 4.43 -11.34 -0.53
N LEU A 36 3.82 -10.18 -0.53
CA LEU A 36 2.46 -10.02 -1.05
C LEU A 36 2.39 -10.34 -2.54
N SER A 37 3.39 -9.91 -3.30
CA SER A 37 3.48 -10.23 -4.73
C SER A 37 3.56 -11.73 -4.95
N GLY A 38 4.25 -12.44 -4.07
CA GLY A 38 4.38 -13.89 -4.20
C GLY A 38 3.13 -14.66 -3.81
N LYS A 39 2.32 -14.13 -2.89
CA LYS A 39 1.19 -14.87 -2.31
C LYS A 39 -0.16 -14.44 -2.85
N TYR A 40 -0.42 -13.14 -2.92
CA TYR A 40 -1.76 -12.63 -3.16
C TYR A 40 -1.91 -11.86 -4.46
N PHE A 41 -0.84 -11.22 -4.90
CA PHE A 41 -0.90 -10.34 -6.07
C PHE A 41 0.23 -10.71 -7.02
N LYS A 42 0.05 -11.81 -7.73
CA LYS A 42 1.11 -12.38 -8.58
C LYS A 42 1.60 -11.41 -9.66
N LYS A 43 0.77 -10.45 -10.06
CA LYS A 43 1.19 -9.44 -11.03
C LYS A 43 1.96 -8.29 -10.39
N GLY A 44 2.03 -8.26 -9.05
CA GLY A 44 2.94 -7.38 -8.35
C GLY A 44 2.28 -6.40 -7.41
N VAL A 45 3.08 -5.98 -6.45
CA VAL A 45 2.77 -4.87 -5.55
C VAL A 45 3.94 -3.91 -5.64
N GLN A 46 3.69 -2.66 -6.02
CA GLN A 46 4.73 -1.66 -6.17
C GLN A 46 4.53 -0.54 -5.17
N VAL A 47 5.58 -0.24 -4.38
CA VAL A 47 5.58 0.85 -3.42
C VAL A 47 6.24 2.07 -4.07
N ASN A 48 5.61 3.23 -3.91
CA ASN A 48 6.09 4.47 -4.49
C ASN A 48 6.73 5.37 -3.42
N SER A 49 7.45 6.38 -3.88
CA SER A 49 8.21 7.26 -2.99
C SER A 49 7.33 8.15 -2.11
N ASP A 50 6.06 8.28 -2.41
CA ASP A 50 5.10 9.05 -1.60
C ASP A 50 4.39 8.19 -0.55
N GLY A 51 4.81 6.95 -0.36
CA GLY A 51 4.19 6.02 0.57
C GLY A 51 2.98 5.28 0.01
N SER A 52 2.51 5.64 -1.16
CA SER A 52 1.43 4.91 -1.80
C SER A 52 1.94 3.59 -2.36
N PHE A 53 1.02 2.65 -2.56
CA PHE A 53 1.38 1.41 -3.25
C PHE A 53 0.26 1.02 -4.19
N VAL A 54 0.65 0.29 -5.23
CA VAL A 54 -0.27 -0.16 -6.27
C VAL A 54 -0.28 -1.69 -6.26
N VAL A 55 -1.48 -2.27 -6.18
CA VAL A 55 -1.63 -3.71 -6.33
C VAL A 55 -2.29 -3.99 -7.67
N THR A 56 -1.82 -5.04 -8.35
CA THR A 56 -2.41 -5.48 -9.61
C THR A 56 -3.03 -6.85 -9.37
N PHE A 57 -4.33 -6.95 -9.63
CA PHE A 57 -5.04 -8.20 -9.40
C PHE A 57 -4.73 -9.21 -10.50
N SER A 58 -4.61 -10.46 -10.12
CA SER A 58 -4.20 -11.53 -11.03
C SER A 58 -5.28 -12.58 -11.28
N ALA A 59 -6.47 -12.40 -10.68
CA ALA A 59 -7.53 -13.41 -10.82
C ALA A 59 -8.91 -12.78 -10.65
N GLY A 60 -9.93 -13.52 -11.09
CA GLY A 60 -11.30 -13.12 -10.92
C GLY A 60 -11.71 -11.97 -11.82
N ALA A 61 -12.82 -11.31 -11.47
CA ALA A 61 -13.37 -10.21 -12.24
C ALA A 61 -12.43 -9.00 -12.31
N ASN A 62 -11.48 -8.91 -11.37
CA ASN A 62 -10.54 -7.79 -11.32
C ASN A 62 -9.18 -8.09 -11.97
N ASN A 63 -9.06 -9.23 -12.66
CA ASN A 63 -7.79 -9.61 -13.28
C ASN A 63 -7.29 -8.48 -14.20
N GLY A 64 -6.06 -8.06 -13.97
CA GLY A 64 -5.44 -6.98 -14.74
C GLY A 64 -5.77 -5.58 -14.25
N LYS A 65 -6.73 -5.44 -13.34
CA LYS A 65 -7.08 -4.13 -12.80
C LYS A 65 -6.16 -3.77 -11.64
N VAL A 66 -6.02 -2.48 -11.39
CA VAL A 66 -5.11 -1.98 -10.35
C VAL A 66 -5.89 -1.24 -9.28
N LEU A 67 -5.33 -1.27 -8.06
CA LEU A 67 -5.81 -0.49 -6.94
C LEU A 67 -4.64 0.27 -6.38
N THR A 68 -4.79 1.59 -6.22
CA THR A 68 -3.77 2.44 -5.61
C THR A 68 -4.23 2.82 -4.21
N VAL A 69 -3.38 2.58 -3.23
CA VAL A 69 -3.65 2.89 -1.83
C VAL A 69 -2.67 3.96 -1.39
N THR A 70 -3.19 5.13 -1.00
CA THR A 70 -2.38 6.31 -0.73
C THR A 70 -2.56 6.77 0.70
N PRO A 71 -1.46 6.94 1.48
CA PRO A 71 -1.55 7.46 2.84
C PRO A 71 -1.53 8.97 2.87
N THR A 72 -2.14 9.53 3.90
CA THR A 72 -2.04 10.95 4.22
C THR A 72 -1.19 11.10 5.47
N LEU A 73 -0.08 11.82 5.36
CA LEU A 73 0.86 12.00 6.46
C LEU A 73 0.57 13.30 7.19
N ASN A 74 0.54 13.23 8.53
CA ASN A 74 0.56 14.42 9.36
C ASN A 74 2.02 14.81 9.58
N ALA A 75 2.45 15.90 8.94
CA ALA A 75 3.85 16.32 8.98
C ALA A 75 4.31 16.71 10.39
N THR A 76 3.39 17.12 11.26
CA THR A 76 3.73 17.50 12.62
C THR A 76 4.05 16.29 13.49
N THR A 77 3.26 15.21 13.37
CA THR A 77 3.44 14.03 14.21
C THR A 77 4.20 12.91 13.53
N GLY A 78 4.35 12.96 12.22
CA GLY A 78 4.96 11.87 11.45
C GLY A 78 4.07 10.66 11.30
N GLN A 79 2.78 10.78 11.62
CA GLN A 79 1.85 9.66 11.59
C GLN A 79 0.91 9.74 10.39
N ILE A 80 0.53 8.55 9.90
CA ILE A 80 -0.46 8.46 8.83
C ILE A 80 -1.84 8.62 9.47
N THR A 81 -2.62 9.57 8.95
CA THR A 81 -3.94 9.88 9.49
C THR A 81 -5.04 9.09 8.81
N LYS A 82 -4.86 8.74 7.54
CA LYS A 82 -5.83 7.94 6.81
C LYS A 82 -5.20 7.34 5.57
N TRP A 83 -5.87 6.34 5.00
CA TRP A 83 -5.53 5.73 3.72
C TRP A 83 -6.67 5.94 2.75
N THR A 84 -6.34 6.33 1.53
CA THR A 84 -7.32 6.55 0.46
C THR A 84 -7.07 5.57 -0.65
N CYS A 85 -8.12 4.93 -1.14
CA CYS A 85 -8.03 3.96 -2.23
C CYS A 85 -8.66 4.51 -3.50
N SER A 86 -7.99 4.24 -4.62
CA SER A 86 -8.50 4.61 -5.95
C SER A 86 -8.06 3.55 -6.94
N GLY A 87 -8.72 3.50 -8.09
CA GLY A 87 -8.35 2.56 -9.14
C GLY A 87 -9.55 2.03 -9.89
N ASP A 88 -9.32 0.92 -10.60
CA ASP A 88 -10.30 0.36 -11.53
C ASP A 88 -11.32 -0.57 -10.87
N VAL A 89 -11.15 -0.88 -9.59
CA VAL A 89 -12.06 -1.80 -8.90
C VAL A 89 -13.28 -1.05 -8.38
N GLY A 90 -14.42 -1.72 -8.39
CA GLY A 90 -15.65 -1.14 -7.86
C GLY A 90 -15.61 -0.97 -6.35
N PRO A 91 -16.46 -0.08 -5.79
CA PRO A 91 -16.45 0.22 -4.35
C PRO A 91 -16.62 -1.02 -3.47
N ARG A 92 -17.39 -2.00 -3.92
CA ARG A 92 -17.64 -3.21 -3.14
C ARG A 92 -16.42 -4.10 -2.99
N ARG A 93 -15.40 -3.89 -3.82
CA ARG A 93 -14.20 -4.71 -3.84
C ARG A 93 -13.02 -4.04 -3.19
N LEU A 94 -13.22 -2.83 -2.67
CA LEU A 94 -12.16 -2.13 -1.96
C LEU A 94 -11.88 -2.82 -0.62
N PRO A 95 -10.60 -2.84 -0.19
CA PRO A 95 -10.27 -3.31 1.16
C PRO A 95 -11.04 -2.53 2.22
N SER A 96 -11.33 -3.18 3.35
CA SER A 96 -12.07 -2.53 4.43
C SER A 96 -11.40 -1.25 4.94
N THR A 97 -10.08 -1.17 4.85
CA THR A 97 -9.35 0.03 5.27
C THR A 97 -9.59 1.23 4.36
N CYS A 98 -10.18 1.02 3.20
CA CYS A 98 -10.44 2.06 2.21
C CYS A 98 -11.91 2.43 2.10
N GLN A 99 -12.76 1.74 2.82
CA GLN A 99 -14.20 1.95 2.73
C GLN A 99 -14.69 3.00 3.70
#